data_ab1957a8e51f81aeabacb1ca155c7866
#
_entry.id   ab1957a8e51f81aeabacb1ca155c7866
#
_cell.length_a   1.000
_cell.length_b   1.000
_cell.length_c   1.000
_cell.angle_alpha   90.00
_cell.angle_beta   90.00
_cell.angle_gamma   90.00
#
_symmetry.space_group_name_H-M   'P 1'
#
loop_
_entity.id
_entity.type
_entity.pdbx_description
1 polymer ?
#
loop_
_entity_poly.entity_id
_entity_poly.type
_entity_poly.pdbx_seq_one_letter_code
_entity_poly.pdbx_strand_id
1 'polypeptide(L)'
;LNDLLKEYLLFKKKLPLAGLGVLYLQREPARFDVGSRQFLPPQHLYEFRNGSVEPIAELVDWLSLRLGIDTADAISRYQRFCDDAMRTLNQQNTLSWKGWGVWKKDEQGNLHFNSDGGEWQLAPVVANKIIRDNAEHQIRVGEDNRSSVEMNQLLQKKKDAFPVEKLIIWSWVALALLWLGWHLYQHPFSTSSFANPTPAKVQSSPKNYQEF
;
A
#
# COMPACT_ATOMS: atom_id res chain seq x y z
N LEU A 1 -39.99 5.32 13.78
CA LEU A 1 -39.84 4.90 12.38
C LEU A 1 -38.43 5.08 11.85
N ASN A 2 -37.76 6.18 12.22
CA ASN A 2 -36.38 6.47 11.76
C ASN A 2 -35.42 5.28 12.01
N ASP A 3 -35.42 4.70 13.20
CA ASP A 3 -34.52 3.58 13.56
C ASP A 3 -34.83 2.32 12.74
N LEU A 4 -36.10 2.05 12.47
CA LEU A 4 -36.51 0.94 11.60
C LEU A 4 -36.06 1.14 10.16
N LEU A 5 -36.18 2.34 9.61
CA LEU A 5 -35.69 2.64 8.27
C LEU A 5 -34.13 2.52 8.21
N LYS A 6 -33.44 2.88 9.28
CA LYS A 6 -32.01 2.68 9.40
C LYS A 6 -31.64 1.19 9.42
N GLU A 7 -32.38 0.38 10.19
CA GLU A 7 -32.20 -1.08 10.20
C GLU A 7 -32.45 -1.69 8.81
N TYR A 8 -33.49 -1.25 8.11
CA TYR A 8 -33.79 -1.68 6.75
C TYR A 8 -32.63 -1.33 5.79
N LEU A 9 -32.13 -0.09 5.85
CA LEU A 9 -30.98 0.34 5.03
C LEU A 9 -29.73 -0.48 5.31
N LEU A 10 -29.45 -0.81 6.57
CA LEU A 10 -28.33 -1.68 6.93
C LEU A 10 -28.47 -3.08 6.36
N PHE A 11 -29.69 -3.59 6.32
CA PHE A 11 -29.99 -4.94 5.83
C PHE A 11 -30.02 -5.01 4.30
N LYS A 12 -30.77 -4.12 3.65
CA LYS A 12 -31.01 -4.12 2.19
C LYS A 12 -30.00 -3.31 1.39
N LYS A 13 -29.15 -2.51 2.08
CA LYS A 13 -28.15 -1.62 1.47
C LYS A 13 -28.73 -0.50 0.59
N LYS A 14 -30.06 -0.41 0.51
CA LYS A 14 -30.79 0.64 -0.18
C LYS A 14 -32.07 0.99 0.56
N LEU A 15 -32.40 2.27 0.56
CA LEU A 15 -33.62 2.79 1.14
C LEU A 15 -34.25 3.78 0.17
N PRO A 16 -35.38 3.42 -0.46
CA PRO A 16 -36.13 4.38 -1.22
C PRO A 16 -36.80 5.38 -0.26
N LEU A 17 -36.78 6.65 -0.59
CA LEU A 17 -37.42 7.74 0.14
C LEU A 17 -38.37 8.46 -0.83
N ALA A 18 -39.66 8.25 -0.69
CA ALA A 18 -40.66 8.77 -1.62
C ALA A 18 -40.57 10.30 -1.71
N GLY A 19 -40.44 10.83 -2.93
CA GLY A 19 -40.30 12.26 -3.20
C GLY A 19 -38.90 12.84 -2.98
N LEU A 20 -38.01 12.16 -2.25
CA LEU A 20 -36.61 12.58 -2.04
C LEU A 20 -35.68 11.91 -3.03
N GLY A 21 -35.70 10.59 -3.10
CA GLY A 21 -34.78 9.79 -3.91
C GLY A 21 -34.45 8.47 -3.25
N VAL A 22 -33.26 7.94 -3.48
CA VAL A 22 -32.80 6.67 -2.91
C VAL A 22 -31.49 6.85 -2.19
N LEU A 23 -31.42 6.38 -0.95
CA LEU A 23 -30.20 6.32 -0.16
C LEU A 23 -29.60 4.92 -0.26
N TYR A 24 -28.35 4.83 -0.67
CA TYR A 24 -27.57 3.61 -0.75
C TYR A 24 -26.53 3.56 0.37
N LEU A 25 -26.30 2.38 0.89
CA LEU A 25 -25.25 2.12 1.87
C LEU A 25 -24.15 1.28 1.23
N GLN A 26 -23.01 1.88 1.04
CA GLN A 26 -21.79 1.21 0.61
C GLN A 26 -20.90 0.91 1.82
N ARG A 27 -20.21 -0.21 1.79
CA ARG A 27 -19.25 -0.58 2.81
C ARG A 27 -17.86 -0.53 2.22
N GLU A 28 -17.02 0.36 2.74
CA GLU A 28 -15.58 0.28 2.51
C GLU A 28 -14.96 -0.75 3.45
N PRO A 29 -14.17 -1.69 2.92
CA PRO A 29 -13.47 -2.66 3.75
C PRO A 29 -12.40 -1.98 4.62
N ALA A 30 -12.02 -2.64 5.70
CA ALA A 30 -10.86 -2.23 6.49
C ALA A 30 -9.61 -2.20 5.59
N ARG A 31 -8.79 -1.17 5.74
CA ARG A 31 -7.56 -1.01 4.98
C ARG A 31 -6.38 -0.73 5.90
N PHE A 32 -5.20 -1.19 5.50
CA PHE A 32 -3.97 -0.83 6.18
C PHE A 32 -3.41 0.48 5.62
N ASP A 33 -3.26 1.47 6.47
CA ASP A 33 -2.56 2.70 6.13
C ASP A 33 -1.07 2.55 6.45
N VAL A 34 -0.25 2.53 5.40
CA VAL A 34 1.19 2.34 5.52
C VAL A 34 1.85 3.57 6.18
N GLY A 35 1.33 4.77 5.94
CA GLY A 35 1.87 6.02 6.46
C GLY A 35 1.76 6.11 7.98
N SER A 36 0.57 5.88 8.51
CA SER A 36 0.31 5.90 9.96
C SER A 36 0.57 4.56 10.66
N ARG A 37 0.84 3.48 9.90
CA ARG A 37 0.96 2.09 10.39
C ARG A 37 -0.25 1.65 11.21
N GLN A 38 -1.43 1.95 10.70
CA GLN A 38 -2.69 1.64 11.36
C GLN A 38 -3.63 0.88 10.43
N PHE A 39 -4.45 0.02 11.00
CA PHE A 39 -5.61 -0.51 10.32
C PHE A 39 -6.77 0.47 10.50
N LEU A 40 -7.20 1.05 9.39
CA LEU A 40 -8.42 1.83 9.33
C LEU A 40 -9.61 0.86 9.34
N PRO A 41 -10.59 1.10 10.21
CA PRO A 41 -11.76 0.22 10.30
C PRO A 41 -12.60 0.27 9.02
N PRO A 42 -13.47 -0.72 8.80
CA PRO A 42 -14.45 -0.64 7.74
C PRO A 42 -15.39 0.54 7.99
N GLN A 43 -15.69 1.27 6.93
CA GLN A 43 -16.56 2.43 6.99
C GLN A 43 -17.85 2.17 6.20
N HIS A 44 -18.94 2.80 6.64
CA HIS A 44 -20.19 2.83 5.90
C HIS A 44 -20.31 4.20 5.24
N LEU A 45 -20.37 4.20 3.92
CA LEU A 45 -20.58 5.40 3.11
C LEU A 45 -22.02 5.43 2.63
N TYR A 46 -22.66 6.55 2.86
CA TYR A 46 -24.01 6.78 2.34
C TYR A 46 -23.90 7.53 1.01
N GLU A 47 -24.48 6.98 -0.03
CA GLU A 47 -24.62 7.60 -1.34
C GLU A 47 -26.10 7.93 -1.59
N PHE A 48 -26.40 9.17 -1.87
CA PHE A 48 -27.77 9.60 -2.18
C PHE A 48 -27.92 9.88 -3.67
N ARG A 49 -28.99 9.32 -4.25
CA ARG A 49 -29.34 9.56 -5.66
C ARG A 49 -30.70 10.24 -5.73
N ASN A 50 -30.69 11.47 -6.21
CA ASN A 50 -31.88 12.29 -6.39
C ASN A 50 -32.73 11.77 -7.57
N GLY A 51 -34.04 11.89 -7.46
CA GLY A 51 -35.01 11.63 -8.56
C GLY A 51 -35.13 10.15 -8.97
N SER A 52 -34.47 9.21 -8.30
CA SER A 52 -34.72 7.79 -8.54
C SER A 52 -36.01 7.33 -7.88
N VAL A 53 -36.90 6.69 -8.66
CA VAL A 53 -38.13 6.09 -8.15
C VAL A 53 -37.91 4.58 -8.06
N GLU A 54 -37.87 4.08 -6.85
CA GLU A 54 -37.77 2.65 -6.58
C GLU A 54 -39.06 2.11 -6.01
N PRO A 55 -39.43 0.83 -6.31
CA PRO A 55 -40.60 0.22 -5.72
C PRO A 55 -40.45 0.09 -4.20
N ILE A 56 -41.49 0.47 -3.47
CA ILE A 56 -41.49 0.47 -1.99
C ILE A 56 -42.12 -0.77 -1.39
N ALA A 57 -42.64 -1.69 -2.21
CA ALA A 57 -43.40 -2.86 -1.74
C ALA A 57 -42.60 -3.67 -0.70
N GLU A 58 -41.36 -3.99 -0.99
CA GLU A 58 -40.50 -4.75 -0.08
C GLU A 58 -40.23 -4.03 1.26
N LEU A 59 -40.06 -2.71 1.21
CA LEU A 59 -39.91 -1.89 2.41
C LEU A 59 -41.17 -1.87 3.24
N VAL A 60 -42.34 -1.75 2.59
CA VAL A 60 -43.64 -1.72 3.26
C VAL A 60 -43.93 -3.07 3.92
N ASP A 61 -43.71 -4.17 3.23
CA ASP A 61 -43.88 -5.52 3.79
C ASP A 61 -42.98 -5.73 5.01
N TRP A 62 -41.72 -5.28 4.92
CA TRP A 62 -40.79 -5.34 6.04
C TRP A 62 -41.27 -4.48 7.23
N LEU A 63 -41.76 -3.25 6.98
CA LEU A 63 -42.30 -2.37 8.02
C LEU A 63 -43.53 -2.95 8.67
N SER A 64 -44.45 -3.50 7.88
CA SER A 64 -45.65 -4.18 8.36
C SER A 64 -45.30 -5.30 9.36
N LEU A 65 -44.37 -6.17 8.99
CA LEU A 65 -43.90 -7.25 9.85
C LEU A 65 -43.22 -6.74 11.14
N ARG A 66 -42.38 -5.72 11.03
CA ARG A 66 -41.61 -5.20 12.18
C ARG A 66 -42.51 -4.42 13.17
N LEU A 67 -43.49 -3.72 12.66
CA LEU A 67 -44.45 -2.95 13.47
C LEU A 67 -45.66 -3.77 13.96
N GLY A 68 -45.87 -4.96 13.39
CA GLY A 68 -47.08 -5.77 13.68
C GLY A 68 -48.38 -5.09 13.26
N ILE A 69 -48.34 -4.34 12.14
CA ILE A 69 -49.51 -3.58 11.63
C ILE A 69 -49.86 -4.05 10.23
N ASP A 70 -51.08 -3.69 9.79
CA ASP A 70 -51.49 -3.95 8.41
C ASP A 70 -50.63 -3.18 7.39
N THR A 71 -50.55 -3.72 6.18
CA THR A 71 -49.77 -3.13 5.06
C THR A 71 -50.25 -1.71 4.71
N ALA A 72 -51.58 -1.46 4.75
CA ALA A 72 -52.12 -0.14 4.49
C ALA A 72 -51.69 0.89 5.55
N ASP A 73 -51.66 0.50 6.82
CA ASP A 73 -51.13 1.33 7.91
C ASP A 73 -49.62 1.57 7.78
N ALA A 74 -48.86 0.55 7.38
CA ALA A 74 -47.42 0.69 7.13
C ALA A 74 -47.15 1.69 6.01
N ILE A 75 -47.89 1.62 4.89
CA ILE A 75 -47.81 2.59 3.79
C ILE A 75 -48.09 4.00 4.30
N SER A 76 -49.20 4.16 5.04
CA SER A 76 -49.64 5.47 5.54
C SER A 76 -48.60 6.11 6.49
N ARG A 77 -47.98 5.32 7.36
CA ARG A 77 -46.92 5.78 8.26
C ARG A 77 -45.64 6.17 7.51
N TYR A 78 -45.27 5.36 6.54
CA TYR A 78 -44.09 5.62 5.70
C TYR A 78 -44.30 6.89 4.84
N GLN A 79 -45.47 7.04 4.20
CA GLN A 79 -45.78 8.23 3.41
C GLN A 79 -45.74 9.50 4.25
N ARG A 80 -46.38 9.49 5.44
CA ARG A 80 -46.32 10.62 6.38
C ARG A 80 -44.90 11.00 6.75
N PHE A 81 -44.05 10.00 6.99
CA PHE A 81 -42.63 10.24 7.28
C PHE A 81 -41.94 10.96 6.12
N CYS A 82 -42.13 10.51 4.89
CA CYS A 82 -41.56 11.14 3.70
C CYS A 82 -42.13 12.55 3.45
N ASP A 83 -43.45 12.73 3.64
CA ASP A 83 -44.08 14.03 3.48
C ASP A 83 -43.59 15.06 4.51
N ASP A 84 -43.42 14.64 5.76
CA ASP A 84 -42.87 15.50 6.81
C ASP A 84 -41.39 15.88 6.51
N ALA A 85 -40.62 14.94 6.00
CA ALA A 85 -39.25 15.20 5.54
C ALA A 85 -39.23 16.22 4.39
N MET A 86 -40.07 16.02 3.38
CA MET A 86 -40.20 16.96 2.25
C MET A 86 -40.68 18.34 2.68
N ARG A 87 -41.66 18.40 3.61
CA ARG A 87 -42.16 19.67 4.15
C ARG A 87 -41.06 20.43 4.86
N THR A 88 -40.28 19.75 5.73
CA THR A 88 -39.15 20.35 6.44
C THR A 88 -38.09 20.87 5.47
N LEU A 89 -37.73 20.09 4.45
CA LEU A 89 -36.79 20.50 3.41
C LEU A 89 -37.26 21.71 2.60
N ASN A 90 -38.58 21.78 2.28
CA ASN A 90 -39.14 22.92 1.55
C ASN A 90 -39.23 24.20 2.39
N GLN A 91 -39.37 24.04 3.71
CA GLN A 91 -39.47 25.20 4.63
C GLN A 91 -38.09 25.73 5.08
N GLN A 92 -37.16 24.82 5.35
CA GLN A 92 -35.88 25.15 5.98
C GLN A 92 -34.68 24.99 5.04
N ASN A 93 -34.84 24.48 3.82
CA ASN A 93 -33.81 24.08 2.88
C ASN A 93 -32.78 23.09 3.46
N THR A 94 -33.03 22.57 4.65
CA THR A 94 -32.14 21.66 5.37
C THR A 94 -32.95 20.65 6.17
N LEU A 95 -32.57 19.38 6.12
CA LEU A 95 -33.16 18.30 6.90
C LEU A 95 -32.01 17.51 7.54
N SER A 96 -31.95 17.48 8.86
CA SER A 96 -30.95 16.72 9.62
C SER A 96 -31.60 15.50 10.27
N TRP A 97 -31.07 14.32 9.96
CA TRP A 97 -31.43 13.09 10.65
C TRP A 97 -30.20 12.56 11.41
N LYS A 98 -30.36 12.49 12.73
CA LYS A 98 -29.28 12.03 13.61
C LYS A 98 -28.78 10.63 13.22
N GLY A 99 -27.44 10.50 13.02
CA GLY A 99 -26.80 9.25 12.66
C GLY A 99 -26.95 8.84 11.19
N TRP A 100 -27.46 9.73 10.34
CA TRP A 100 -27.52 9.56 8.89
C TRP A 100 -26.69 10.63 8.20
N GLY A 101 -27.10 11.90 8.44
CA GLY A 101 -26.49 13.06 7.82
C GLY A 101 -27.50 14.18 7.61
N VAL A 102 -27.12 15.09 6.74
CA VAL A 102 -27.88 16.32 6.47
C VAL A 102 -28.16 16.42 4.98
N TRP A 103 -29.44 16.53 4.64
CA TRP A 103 -29.89 16.92 3.30
C TRP A 103 -29.97 18.43 3.22
N LYS A 104 -29.47 19.00 2.13
CA LYS A 104 -29.56 20.43 1.82
C LYS A 104 -30.13 20.61 0.43
N LYS A 105 -31.04 21.58 0.28
CA LYS A 105 -31.59 21.98 -0.99
C LYS A 105 -30.83 23.22 -1.46
N ASP A 106 -30.29 23.18 -2.68
CA ASP A 106 -29.64 24.34 -3.29
C ASP A 106 -30.68 25.32 -3.87
N GLU A 107 -30.21 26.46 -4.36
CA GLU A 107 -31.05 27.48 -4.98
C GLU A 107 -31.73 27.00 -6.27
N GLN A 108 -31.18 25.99 -6.92
CA GLN A 108 -31.73 25.36 -8.12
C GLN A 108 -32.75 24.24 -7.78
N GLY A 109 -32.93 23.92 -6.50
CA GLY A 109 -33.83 22.89 -6.04
C GLY A 109 -33.24 21.47 -5.99
N ASN A 110 -31.95 21.31 -6.28
CA ASN A 110 -31.29 20.00 -6.19
C ASN A 110 -30.99 19.63 -4.73
N LEU A 111 -31.14 18.36 -4.43
CA LEU A 111 -30.86 17.84 -3.09
C LEU A 111 -29.43 17.31 -3.01
N HIS A 112 -28.69 17.82 -2.04
CA HIS A 112 -27.35 17.35 -1.67
C HIS A 112 -27.43 16.67 -0.31
N PHE A 113 -26.76 15.53 -0.19
CA PHE A 113 -26.68 14.78 1.06
C PHE A 113 -25.25 14.75 1.57
N ASN A 114 -25.05 15.15 2.82
CA ASN A 114 -23.79 15.05 3.53
C ASN A 114 -23.97 14.06 4.69
N SER A 115 -23.24 12.95 4.64
CA SER A 115 -23.26 11.94 5.71
C SER A 115 -22.52 12.44 6.94
N ASP A 116 -23.07 12.20 8.14
CA ASP A 116 -22.37 12.46 9.42
C ASP A 116 -21.27 11.43 9.71
N GLY A 117 -21.00 10.51 8.78
CA GLY A 117 -20.05 9.39 9.01
C GLY A 117 -20.63 8.24 9.84
N GLY A 118 -21.83 8.42 10.39
CA GLY A 118 -22.56 7.42 11.17
C GLY A 118 -22.01 7.23 12.60
N GLU A 119 -22.85 6.71 13.49
CA GLU A 119 -22.50 6.37 14.89
C GLU A 119 -21.50 5.21 15.02
N TRP A 120 -21.07 4.62 13.90
CA TRP A 120 -20.28 3.39 13.82
C TRP A 120 -18.82 3.64 13.44
N GLN A 121 -18.28 4.81 13.79
CA GLN A 121 -16.85 5.07 13.58
C GLN A 121 -16.04 4.32 14.63
N LEU A 122 -15.50 3.18 14.23
CA LEU A 122 -14.53 2.45 15.03
C LEU A 122 -13.20 3.21 15.01
N ALA A 123 -12.47 3.18 16.12
CA ALA A 123 -11.14 3.79 16.17
C ALA A 123 -10.13 2.98 15.33
N PRO A 124 -9.18 3.63 14.67
CA PRO A 124 -8.07 2.95 14.01
C PRO A 124 -7.27 2.10 15.00
N VAL A 125 -6.77 0.96 14.56
CA VAL A 125 -5.97 0.04 15.37
C VAL A 125 -4.52 0.10 14.93
N VAL A 126 -3.60 0.37 15.86
CA VAL A 126 -2.17 0.38 15.58
C VAL A 126 -1.69 -1.02 15.20
N ALA A 127 -0.99 -1.12 14.08
CA ALA A 127 -0.41 -2.36 13.61
C ALA A 127 1.06 -2.47 14.07
N ASN A 128 1.35 -3.39 14.95
CA ASN A 128 2.71 -3.72 15.33
C ASN A 128 3.20 -4.91 14.53
N LYS A 129 4.35 -4.75 13.84
CA LYS A 129 5.00 -5.86 13.19
C LYS A 129 5.61 -6.78 14.24
N ILE A 130 5.06 -7.96 14.41
CA ILE A 130 5.67 -9.00 15.24
C ILE A 130 6.61 -9.81 14.35
N ILE A 131 7.91 -9.71 14.60
CA ILE A 131 8.91 -10.57 13.98
C ILE A 131 9.01 -11.81 14.85
N ARG A 132 8.68 -12.96 14.28
CA ARG A 132 8.89 -14.25 14.93
C ARG A 132 10.22 -14.78 14.44
N ASP A 133 11.23 -14.73 15.30
CA ASP A 133 12.61 -15.09 14.94
C ASP A 133 12.77 -16.55 14.49
N ASN A 134 11.86 -17.44 14.91
CA ASN A 134 11.91 -18.87 14.57
C ASN A 134 10.63 -19.36 13.88
N ALA A 135 9.97 -18.50 13.09
CA ALA A 135 8.82 -18.95 12.34
C ALA A 135 9.26 -19.86 11.19
N GLU A 136 8.94 -21.12 11.30
CA GLU A 136 9.15 -22.11 10.26
C GLU A 136 8.06 -21.95 9.19
N HIS A 137 8.47 -21.66 7.96
CA HIS A 137 7.58 -21.54 6.82
C HIS A 137 7.93 -22.63 5.80
N GLN A 138 6.93 -23.27 5.23
CA GLN A 138 7.13 -24.15 4.08
C GLN A 138 7.33 -23.31 2.83
N ILE A 139 8.43 -23.53 2.15
CA ILE A 139 8.80 -22.89 0.89
C ILE A 139 8.81 -23.95 -0.19
N ARG A 140 8.08 -23.74 -1.26
CA ARG A 140 8.10 -24.60 -2.42
C ARG A 140 9.31 -24.25 -3.29
N VAL A 141 10.22 -25.22 -3.45
CA VAL A 141 11.40 -25.08 -4.31
C VAL A 141 11.33 -26.14 -5.39
N GLY A 142 10.86 -25.76 -6.58
CA GLY A 142 10.55 -26.71 -7.65
C GLY A 142 9.33 -27.56 -7.29
N GLU A 143 9.50 -28.87 -7.26
CA GLU A 143 8.46 -29.85 -6.87
C GLU A 143 8.48 -30.19 -5.39
N ASP A 144 9.55 -29.84 -4.66
CA ASP A 144 9.72 -30.15 -3.24
C ASP A 144 9.21 -29.02 -2.32
N ASN A 145 8.57 -29.41 -1.22
CA ASN A 145 8.27 -28.51 -0.10
C ASN A 145 9.39 -28.61 0.93
N ARG A 146 10.08 -27.52 1.18
CA ARG A 146 11.15 -27.44 2.17
C ARG A 146 10.86 -26.37 3.21
N SER A 147 11.34 -26.60 4.44
CA SER A 147 11.27 -25.60 5.50
C SER A 147 12.24 -24.44 5.24
N SER A 148 11.84 -23.23 5.68
CA SER A 148 12.73 -22.06 5.63
C SER A 148 14.03 -22.26 6.41
N VAL A 149 13.99 -23.07 7.48
CA VAL A 149 15.15 -23.44 8.29
C VAL A 149 16.11 -24.34 7.53
N GLU A 150 15.58 -25.40 6.87
CA GLU A 150 16.36 -26.28 6.00
C GLU A 150 17.02 -25.54 4.85
N MET A 151 16.29 -24.61 4.24
CA MET A 151 16.83 -23.80 3.15
C MET A 151 17.97 -22.90 3.63
N ASN A 152 17.84 -22.28 4.80
CA ASN A 152 18.91 -21.50 5.40
C ASN A 152 20.16 -22.36 5.70
N GLN A 153 19.98 -23.58 6.22
CA GLN A 153 21.07 -24.50 6.45
C GLN A 153 21.78 -24.93 5.16
N LEU A 154 21.02 -25.17 4.08
CA LEU A 154 21.59 -25.49 2.77
C LEU A 154 22.38 -24.31 2.19
N LEU A 155 21.88 -23.10 2.34
CA LEU A 155 22.55 -21.89 1.88
C LEU A 155 23.81 -21.59 2.71
N GLN A 156 23.79 -21.84 4.01
CA GLN A 156 24.96 -21.72 4.87
C GLN A 156 26.02 -22.77 4.53
N LYS A 157 25.66 -24.05 4.37
CA LYS A 157 26.58 -25.11 3.93
C LYS A 157 27.26 -24.79 2.58
N LYS A 158 26.53 -24.12 1.67
CA LYS A 158 27.09 -23.70 0.38
C LYS A 158 28.06 -22.53 0.51
N LYS A 159 27.90 -21.69 1.55
CA LYS A 159 28.83 -20.59 1.86
C LYS A 159 30.13 -21.07 2.53
N ASP A 160 30.03 -22.13 3.33
CA ASP A 160 31.18 -22.74 4.05
C ASP A 160 31.97 -23.73 3.18
N ALA A 161 31.50 -24.05 1.97
CA ALA A 161 32.27 -24.79 1.00
C ALA A 161 33.54 -24.00 0.66
N PHE A 162 34.68 -24.61 0.92
CA PHE A 162 36.02 -24.05 0.77
C PHE A 162 36.11 -23.25 -0.55
N PRO A 163 36.42 -21.96 -0.50
CA PRO A 163 36.37 -21.15 -1.71
C PRO A 163 37.56 -21.53 -2.60
N VAL A 164 37.28 -22.42 -3.55
CA VAL A 164 38.28 -22.87 -4.56
C VAL A 164 38.90 -21.66 -5.25
N GLU A 165 38.19 -20.58 -5.39
CA GLU A 165 38.67 -19.31 -5.92
C GLU A 165 39.87 -18.76 -5.11
N LYS A 166 39.82 -18.81 -3.77
CA LYS A 166 40.93 -18.36 -2.92
C LYS A 166 42.14 -19.26 -3.07
N LEU A 167 41.96 -20.56 -3.22
CA LEU A 167 43.08 -21.49 -3.48
C LEU A 167 43.76 -21.17 -4.82
N ILE A 168 43.00 -20.91 -5.85
CA ILE A 168 43.52 -20.53 -7.16
C ILE A 168 44.32 -19.23 -7.05
N ILE A 169 43.77 -18.20 -6.39
CA ILE A 169 44.46 -16.91 -6.20
C ILE A 169 45.78 -17.10 -5.45
N TRP A 170 45.80 -17.85 -4.33
CA TRP A 170 47.02 -18.12 -3.57
C TRP A 170 48.04 -18.94 -4.34
N SER A 171 47.58 -19.87 -5.19
CA SER A 171 48.44 -20.63 -6.10
C SER A 171 49.18 -19.72 -7.10
N TRP A 172 48.45 -18.77 -7.72
CA TRP A 172 49.08 -17.80 -8.62
C TRP A 172 50.09 -16.87 -7.92
N VAL A 173 49.75 -16.42 -6.71
CA VAL A 173 50.68 -15.60 -5.89
C VAL A 173 51.94 -16.37 -5.57
N ALA A 174 51.83 -17.64 -5.16
CA ALA A 174 52.99 -18.51 -4.89
C ALA A 174 53.87 -18.70 -6.13
N LEU A 175 53.24 -18.93 -7.29
CA LEU A 175 53.93 -19.12 -8.55
C LEU A 175 54.66 -17.85 -9.01
N ALA A 176 54.02 -16.69 -8.82
CA ALA A 176 54.67 -15.39 -9.11
C ALA A 176 55.87 -15.11 -8.20
N LEU A 177 55.79 -15.45 -6.90
CA LEU A 177 56.88 -15.30 -5.95
C LEU A 177 58.06 -16.25 -6.30
N LEU A 178 57.78 -17.50 -6.68
CA LEU A 178 58.77 -18.45 -7.13
C LEU A 178 59.48 -17.95 -8.40
N TRP A 179 58.70 -17.44 -9.36
CA TRP A 179 59.27 -16.88 -10.59
C TRP A 179 60.14 -15.65 -10.31
N LEU A 180 59.69 -14.76 -9.43
CA LEU A 180 60.42 -13.57 -9.01
C LEU A 180 61.74 -13.98 -8.30
N GLY A 181 61.69 -14.95 -7.37
CA GLY A 181 62.86 -15.49 -6.70
C GLY A 181 63.88 -16.10 -7.67
N TRP A 182 63.40 -16.89 -8.64
CA TRP A 182 64.23 -17.45 -9.72
C TRP A 182 64.89 -16.38 -10.58
N HIS A 183 64.11 -15.35 -10.93
CA HIS A 183 64.57 -14.22 -11.73
C HIS A 183 65.69 -13.44 -10.99
N LEU A 184 65.53 -13.15 -9.70
CA LEU A 184 66.51 -12.49 -8.87
C LEU A 184 67.74 -13.35 -8.64
N TYR A 185 67.62 -14.67 -8.60
CA TYR A 185 68.77 -15.58 -8.49
C TYR A 185 69.63 -15.56 -9.76
N GLN A 186 68.98 -15.53 -10.94
CA GLN A 186 69.71 -15.47 -12.22
C GLN A 186 70.26 -14.07 -12.54
N HIS A 187 69.56 -13.03 -12.06
CA HIS A 187 69.98 -11.64 -12.30
C HIS A 187 70.16 -10.93 -10.96
N PRO A 188 71.30 -11.11 -10.28
CA PRO A 188 71.53 -10.38 -9.04
C PRO A 188 71.52 -8.88 -9.33
N PHE A 189 70.95 -8.11 -8.42
CA PHE A 189 70.74 -6.67 -8.54
C PHE A 189 72.14 -6.01 -8.84
N SER A 190 72.33 -5.62 -10.09
CA SER A 190 73.47 -4.78 -10.48
C SER A 190 72.97 -3.32 -10.37
N THR A 191 73.65 -2.54 -9.52
CA THR A 191 73.39 -1.10 -9.38
C THR A 191 73.59 -0.32 -10.67
N SER A 192 74.24 -0.91 -11.67
CA SER A 192 74.41 -0.35 -13.02
C SER A 192 73.16 -0.24 -13.83
N SER A 193 72.07 -0.96 -13.45
CA SER A 193 70.75 -0.87 -14.13
C SER A 193 70.00 0.40 -13.81
N PHE A 194 70.35 1.12 -12.74
CA PHE A 194 69.66 2.35 -12.34
C PHE A 194 70.39 3.63 -12.79
N ALA A 195 71.63 3.53 -13.26
CA ALA A 195 72.35 4.64 -13.82
C ALA A 195 72.25 4.55 -15.35
N ASN A 196 71.72 5.54 -15.99
CA ASN A 196 71.76 5.65 -17.44
C ASN A 196 73.21 6.02 -17.87
N PRO A 197 74.03 5.06 -18.36
CA PRO A 197 75.48 5.30 -18.62
C PRO A 197 75.72 5.89 -20.02
N THR A 198 74.74 6.58 -20.61
CA THR A 198 75.00 7.29 -21.85
C THR A 198 75.80 8.57 -21.58
N PRO A 199 77.11 8.57 -21.79
CA PRO A 199 77.85 9.81 -21.69
C PRO A 199 77.37 10.76 -22.76
N ALA A 200 76.99 11.96 -22.33
CA ALA A 200 76.58 13.02 -23.25
C ALA A 200 77.75 13.29 -24.19
N LYS A 201 77.65 12.91 -25.47
CA LYS A 201 78.65 13.34 -26.49
C LYS A 201 78.46 14.85 -26.66
N VAL A 202 79.38 15.59 -26.09
CA VAL A 202 79.55 17.02 -26.38
C VAL A 202 79.97 17.15 -27.83
N GLN A 203 79.10 17.51 -28.68
CA GLN A 203 79.33 17.87 -30.05
C GLN A 203 79.95 19.25 -30.03
N SER A 204 81.32 19.33 -30.25
CA SER A 204 82.00 20.59 -30.41
C SER A 204 81.50 21.27 -31.68
N SER A 205 80.86 22.42 -31.50
CA SER A 205 80.44 23.29 -32.60
C SER A 205 81.69 23.79 -33.36
N PRO A 206 81.74 23.75 -34.69
CA PRO A 206 82.81 24.31 -35.46
C PRO A 206 82.81 25.84 -35.28
N LYS A 207 83.96 26.36 -34.85
CA LYS A 207 84.27 27.79 -34.83
C LYS A 207 84.20 28.34 -36.27
N ASN A 208 83.15 29.01 -36.59
CA ASN A 208 83.10 29.77 -37.85
C ASN A 208 83.04 31.26 -37.50
N TYR A 209 84.13 31.83 -37.16
CA TYR A 209 84.38 33.27 -37.15
C TYR A 209 85.50 33.58 -38.11
N GLN A 210 85.13 34.19 -39.25
CA GLN A 210 86.08 34.92 -40.07
C GLN A 210 86.08 36.35 -39.54
N GLU A 211 87.30 36.80 -39.09
CA GLU A 211 87.61 38.22 -38.84
C GLU A 211 87.86 38.88 -40.14
N PHE A 212 87.21 40.04 -40.32
CA PHE A 212 87.54 41.05 -41.28
C PHE A 212 88.23 42.19 -40.54
#